data_71aa0876a1143bc0c83fc8a71f49ba15
#
_entry.id   71aa0876a1143bc0c83fc8a71f49ba15
#
_cell.length_a   1.000
_cell.length_b   1.000
_cell.length_c   1.000
_cell.angle_alpha   90.00
_cell.angle_beta   90.00
_cell.angle_gamma   90.00
#
_symmetry.space_group_name_H-M   'P 1'
#
loop_
_entity.id
_entity.type
_entity.pdbx_description
1 polymer ?
#
loop_
_entity_poly.entity_id
_entity_poly.type
_entity_poly.pdbx_seq_one_letter_code
_entity_poly.pdbx_strand_id
1 'polypeptide(L)'
;CIRDISSRRFFKVHPQDETFIKFEKKLGLDKYKFKILYLNRNIRRKSPGDVALAYKHMMDKLTPEQRKECCFVWHAAPSDENGTDMRAVCKTLLPDYPVIFTHDNHPNGSFTDEEMNFLYNSCDVYINLASNEGFGLGSLEALTAGKPIIVNVTGGMQDQCGFKNNKDEYLTAEDYVELQSNHRGTHTRHGEWVK
;
A
#
# COMPACT_ATOMS: atom_id res chain seq x y z
N CYS A 1 -15.35 -1.18 18.84
CA CYS A 1 -13.93 -0.85 18.60
C CYS A 1 -13.65 -0.84 17.09
N ILE A 2 -12.73 0.02 16.62
CA ILE A 2 -12.37 0.10 15.17
C ILE A 2 -11.91 -1.27 14.66
N ARG A 3 -11.15 -2.00 15.46
CA ARG A 3 -10.69 -3.37 15.14
C ARG A 3 -11.84 -4.33 14.87
N ASP A 4 -12.91 -4.26 15.65
CA ASP A 4 -14.08 -5.15 15.50
C ASP A 4 -14.87 -4.83 14.23
N ILE A 5 -14.93 -3.56 13.83
CA ILE A 5 -15.58 -3.14 12.58
C ILE A 5 -14.77 -3.62 11.38
N SER A 6 -13.46 -3.46 11.41
CA SER A 6 -12.59 -3.91 10.33
C SER A 6 -12.66 -5.42 10.11
N SER A 7 -12.64 -6.22 11.19
CA SER A 7 -12.69 -7.69 11.09
C SER A 7 -14.00 -8.24 10.52
N ARG A 8 -15.09 -7.47 10.55
CA ARG A 8 -16.37 -7.85 9.94
C ARG A 8 -16.44 -7.53 8.44
N ARG A 9 -15.64 -6.59 7.97
CA ARG A 9 -15.65 -6.10 6.58
C ARG A 9 -14.49 -6.65 5.77
N PHE A 10 -13.36 -6.86 6.42
CA PHE A 10 -12.11 -7.29 5.78
C PHE A 10 -11.70 -8.64 6.34
N PHE A 11 -11.55 -9.62 5.46
CA PHE A 11 -11.22 -11.00 5.79
C PHE A 11 -10.58 -11.66 4.57
N LYS A 12 -9.91 -12.78 4.79
CA LYS A 12 -9.31 -13.55 3.70
C LYS A 12 -10.39 -14.18 2.83
N VAL A 13 -10.41 -13.81 1.55
CA VAL A 13 -11.33 -14.35 0.55
C VAL A 13 -10.80 -15.67 0.00
N HIS A 14 -11.70 -16.60 -0.29
CA HIS A 14 -11.31 -17.88 -0.91
C HIS A 14 -10.92 -17.64 -2.37
N PRO A 15 -9.76 -18.15 -2.86
CA PRO A 15 -9.30 -17.90 -4.24
C PRO A 15 -10.24 -18.40 -5.35
N GLN A 16 -11.15 -19.32 -5.04
CA GLN A 16 -12.14 -19.84 -5.99
C GLN A 16 -13.50 -19.14 -5.90
N ASP A 17 -13.61 -18.05 -5.13
CA ASP A 17 -14.84 -17.25 -5.08
C ASP A 17 -15.09 -16.64 -6.46
N GLU A 18 -16.23 -16.94 -7.06
CA GLU A 18 -16.54 -16.50 -8.42
C GLU A 18 -16.68 -14.98 -8.53
N THR A 19 -17.19 -14.31 -7.48
CA THR A 19 -17.35 -12.87 -7.47
C THR A 19 -16.00 -12.19 -7.38
N PHE A 20 -15.13 -12.72 -6.55
CA PHE A 20 -13.73 -12.28 -6.44
C PHE A 20 -12.98 -12.43 -7.77
N ILE A 21 -13.09 -13.60 -8.42
CA ILE A 21 -12.45 -13.84 -9.73
C ILE A 21 -12.97 -12.85 -10.80
N LYS A 22 -14.30 -12.60 -10.81
CA LYS A 22 -14.89 -11.60 -11.72
C LYS A 22 -14.38 -10.19 -11.44
N PHE A 23 -14.21 -9.83 -10.17
CA PHE A 23 -13.64 -8.55 -9.77
C PHE A 23 -12.19 -8.38 -10.25
N GLU A 24 -11.32 -9.38 -10.02
CA GLU A 24 -9.93 -9.33 -10.51
C GLU A 24 -9.86 -9.16 -12.03
N LYS A 25 -10.66 -9.91 -12.76
CA LYS A 25 -10.74 -9.80 -14.24
C LYS A 25 -11.25 -8.44 -14.70
N LYS A 26 -12.26 -7.88 -14.02
CA LYS A 26 -12.80 -6.55 -14.33
C LYS A 26 -11.70 -5.47 -14.22
N LEU A 27 -10.83 -5.57 -13.25
CA LEU A 27 -9.72 -4.63 -13.03
C LEU A 27 -8.45 -5.02 -13.82
N GLY A 28 -8.39 -6.21 -14.43
CA GLY A 28 -7.21 -6.73 -15.13
C GLY A 28 -6.08 -7.13 -14.19
N LEU A 29 -6.39 -7.41 -12.92
CA LEU A 29 -5.43 -7.82 -11.90
C LEU A 29 -5.00 -9.30 -12.04
N ASP A 30 -5.85 -10.12 -12.61
CA ASP A 30 -5.63 -11.54 -12.89
C ASP A 30 -4.44 -11.84 -13.82
N LYS A 31 -3.94 -10.81 -14.52
CA LYS A 31 -2.79 -10.89 -15.44
C LYS A 31 -1.45 -10.92 -14.73
N TYR A 32 -1.40 -10.54 -13.45
CA TYR A 32 -0.17 -10.33 -12.71
C TYR A 32 -0.07 -11.29 -11.53
N LYS A 33 1.13 -11.82 -11.30
CA LYS A 33 1.40 -12.75 -10.18
C LYS A 33 1.76 -12.02 -8.89
N PHE A 34 2.34 -10.81 -9.00
CA PHE A 34 2.74 -10.01 -7.85
C PHE A 34 2.23 -8.58 -7.97
N LYS A 35 1.42 -8.16 -7.01
CA LYS A 35 0.69 -6.91 -7.03
C LYS A 35 0.93 -6.13 -5.74
N ILE A 36 1.43 -4.90 -5.87
CA ILE A 36 1.64 -3.97 -4.75
C ILE A 36 0.51 -2.96 -4.73
N LEU A 37 -0.23 -2.91 -3.63
CA LEU A 37 -1.35 -1.99 -3.44
C LEU A 37 -0.90 -0.71 -2.74
N TYR A 38 -1.13 0.44 -3.38
CA TYR A 38 -1.21 1.74 -2.73
C TYR A 38 -2.67 2.16 -2.63
N LEU A 39 -3.14 2.37 -1.41
CA LEU A 39 -4.51 2.80 -1.12
C LEU A 39 -4.47 3.91 -0.07
N ASN A 40 -4.58 5.15 -0.52
CA ASN A 40 -4.60 6.34 0.31
C ASN A 40 -5.21 7.51 -0.48
N ARG A 41 -5.58 8.60 0.19
CA ARG A 41 -5.83 9.84 -0.50
C ARG A 41 -4.53 10.35 -1.14
N ASN A 42 -4.58 10.83 -2.38
CA ASN A 42 -3.44 11.39 -3.08
C ASN A 42 -3.11 12.80 -2.52
N ILE A 43 -2.44 12.84 -1.38
CA ILE A 43 -2.00 14.08 -0.73
C ILE A 43 -0.55 13.96 -0.28
N ARG A 44 0.11 15.10 -0.13
CA ARG A 44 1.54 15.22 0.12
C ARG A 44 2.06 14.32 1.25
N ARG A 45 1.38 14.33 2.43
CA ARG A 45 1.82 13.53 3.59
C ARG A 45 1.73 12.01 3.39
N LYS A 46 1.04 11.55 2.35
CA LYS A 46 0.94 10.12 2.00
C LYS A 46 2.04 9.64 1.06
N SER A 47 2.94 10.53 0.69
CA SER A 47 4.15 10.24 -0.10
C SER A 47 3.90 9.39 -1.35
N PRO A 48 2.89 9.69 -2.19
CA PRO A 48 2.55 8.84 -3.34
C PRO A 48 3.69 8.73 -4.35
N GLY A 49 4.44 9.80 -4.56
CA GLY A 49 5.59 9.81 -5.47
C GLY A 49 6.73 8.91 -4.97
N ASP A 50 6.97 8.89 -3.66
CA ASP A 50 8.01 8.04 -3.07
C ASP A 50 7.65 6.56 -3.20
N VAL A 51 6.35 6.22 -3.09
CA VAL A 51 5.88 4.84 -3.33
C VAL A 51 6.08 4.44 -4.79
N ALA A 52 5.79 5.33 -5.75
CA ALA A 52 6.05 5.07 -7.17
C ALA A 52 7.55 4.88 -7.44
N LEU A 53 8.40 5.69 -6.80
CA LEU A 53 9.85 5.57 -6.89
C LEU A 53 10.36 4.27 -6.27
N ALA A 54 9.81 3.86 -5.12
CA ALA A 54 10.15 2.57 -4.48
C ALA A 54 9.78 1.39 -5.38
N TYR A 55 8.61 1.43 -6.02
CA TYR A 55 8.20 0.43 -7.00
C TYR A 55 9.19 0.39 -8.18
N LYS A 56 9.59 1.55 -8.72
CA LYS A 56 10.61 1.63 -9.77
C LYS A 56 11.90 0.94 -9.34
N HIS A 57 12.42 1.27 -8.18
CA HIS A 57 13.67 0.67 -7.67
C HIS A 57 13.58 -0.85 -7.50
N MET A 58 12.42 -1.36 -7.10
CA MET A 58 12.18 -2.80 -7.08
C MET A 58 12.22 -3.38 -8.49
N MET A 59 11.47 -2.79 -9.42
CA MET A 59 11.37 -3.25 -10.80
C MET A 59 12.70 -3.23 -11.54
N ASP A 60 13.54 -2.22 -11.29
CA ASP A 60 14.88 -2.10 -11.89
C ASP A 60 15.80 -3.29 -11.53
N LYS A 61 15.56 -3.95 -10.38
CA LYS A 61 16.32 -5.11 -9.91
C LYS A 61 15.82 -6.45 -10.44
N LEU A 62 14.65 -6.48 -11.05
CA LEU A 62 14.01 -7.71 -11.56
C LEU A 62 14.45 -8.00 -12.99
N THR A 63 14.36 -9.28 -13.39
CA THR A 63 14.53 -9.65 -14.80
C THR A 63 13.36 -9.16 -15.65
N PRO A 64 13.51 -9.04 -16.98
CA PRO A 64 12.41 -8.64 -17.86
C PRO A 64 11.18 -9.54 -17.75
N GLU A 65 11.36 -10.82 -17.49
CA GLU A 65 10.28 -11.80 -17.31
C GLU A 65 9.52 -11.52 -15.99
N GLN A 66 10.26 -11.33 -14.89
CA GLN A 66 9.68 -11.00 -13.59
C GLN A 66 8.91 -9.67 -13.61
N ARG A 67 9.43 -8.66 -14.34
CA ARG A 67 8.76 -7.36 -14.48
C ARG A 67 7.37 -7.47 -15.09
N LYS A 68 7.19 -8.36 -16.06
CA LYS A 68 5.88 -8.60 -16.70
C LYS A 68 4.86 -9.22 -15.75
N GLU A 69 5.32 -9.89 -14.71
CA GLU A 69 4.48 -10.53 -13.71
C GLU A 69 4.09 -9.62 -12.55
N CYS A 70 4.73 -8.44 -12.42
CA CYS A 70 4.49 -7.48 -11.36
C CYS A 70 3.56 -6.34 -11.79
N CYS A 71 2.77 -5.80 -10.86
CA CYS A 71 1.91 -4.64 -11.10
C CYS A 71 1.84 -3.73 -9.87
N PHE A 72 1.88 -2.41 -10.13
CA PHE A 72 1.55 -1.40 -9.14
C PHE A 72 0.07 -1.05 -9.23
N VAL A 73 -0.67 -1.34 -8.17
CA VAL A 73 -2.12 -1.11 -8.09
C VAL A 73 -2.35 0.19 -7.32
N TRP A 74 -2.80 1.20 -8.05
CA TRP A 74 -3.09 2.52 -7.52
C TRP A 74 -4.58 2.66 -7.23
N HIS A 75 -4.96 2.73 -5.94
CA HIS A 75 -6.33 3.04 -5.52
C HIS A 75 -6.38 4.36 -4.78
N ALA A 76 -6.48 5.43 -5.55
CA ALA A 76 -6.67 6.80 -5.11
C ALA A 76 -7.09 7.66 -6.30
N ALA A 77 -7.62 8.85 -6.08
CA ALA A 77 -7.81 9.81 -7.16
C ALA A 77 -6.46 10.06 -7.87
N PRO A 78 -6.39 9.96 -9.20
CA PRO A 78 -5.13 10.15 -9.93
C PRO A 78 -4.53 11.54 -9.73
N SER A 79 -5.35 12.55 -9.47
CA SER A 79 -4.95 13.90 -9.09
C SER A 79 -5.78 14.40 -7.92
N ASP A 80 -5.20 15.23 -7.06
CA ASP A 80 -5.84 15.90 -5.93
C ASP A 80 -5.25 17.30 -5.80
N GLU A 81 -6.04 18.29 -5.44
CA GLU A 81 -5.60 19.69 -5.29
C GLU A 81 -4.47 19.86 -4.26
N ASN A 82 -4.44 18.98 -3.24
CA ASN A 82 -3.41 18.93 -2.19
C ASN A 82 -2.36 17.84 -2.44
N GLY A 83 -2.34 17.29 -3.62
CA GLY A 83 -1.48 16.18 -4.03
C GLY A 83 -0.70 16.46 -5.30
N THR A 84 -0.64 15.45 -6.17
CA THR A 84 0.07 15.56 -7.45
C THR A 84 -0.69 14.79 -8.54
N ASP A 85 -0.36 15.06 -9.81
CA ASP A 85 -0.81 14.24 -10.93
C ASP A 85 0.01 12.94 -10.99
N MET A 86 -0.53 11.89 -10.42
CA MET A 86 0.14 10.58 -10.39
C MET A 86 0.18 9.89 -11.75
N ARG A 87 -0.69 10.26 -12.69
CA ARG A 87 -0.56 9.74 -14.07
C ARG A 87 0.69 10.29 -14.73
N ALA A 88 0.94 11.58 -14.58
CA ALA A 88 2.17 12.21 -15.08
C ALA A 88 3.41 11.66 -14.37
N VAL A 89 3.36 11.47 -13.06
CA VAL A 89 4.44 10.85 -12.28
C VAL A 89 4.72 9.44 -12.75
N CYS A 90 3.71 8.58 -12.85
CA CYS A 90 3.89 7.20 -13.31
C CYS A 90 4.36 7.13 -14.76
N LYS A 91 3.85 7.98 -15.65
CA LYS A 91 4.32 8.07 -17.04
C LYS A 91 5.81 8.41 -17.13
N THR A 92 6.31 9.22 -16.21
CA THR A 92 7.73 9.65 -16.18
C THR A 92 8.63 8.62 -15.50
N LEU A 93 8.21 8.10 -14.34
CA LEU A 93 9.04 7.18 -13.53
C LEU A 93 8.92 5.73 -13.96
N LEU A 94 7.77 5.32 -14.48
CA LEU A 94 7.36 3.94 -14.71
C LEU A 94 6.90 3.70 -16.16
N PRO A 95 7.56 4.27 -17.20
CA PRO A 95 7.02 4.23 -18.58
C PRO A 95 6.81 2.81 -19.10
N ASP A 96 7.67 1.87 -18.64
CA ASP A 96 7.68 0.48 -19.11
C ASP A 96 7.19 -0.52 -18.04
N TYR A 97 6.71 -0.02 -16.90
CA TYR A 97 6.27 -0.88 -15.79
C TYR A 97 4.76 -0.87 -15.62
N PRO A 98 4.13 -2.05 -15.37
CA PRO A 98 2.69 -2.14 -15.22
C PRO A 98 2.17 -1.33 -14.04
N VAL A 99 1.22 -0.45 -14.31
CA VAL A 99 0.47 0.33 -13.31
C VAL A 99 -1.02 0.24 -13.64
N ILE A 100 -1.84 -0.10 -12.66
CA ILE A 100 -3.30 -0.10 -12.79
C ILE A 100 -3.86 0.99 -11.86
N PHE A 101 -4.53 1.96 -12.45
CA PHE A 101 -5.37 2.93 -11.73
C PHE A 101 -6.78 2.34 -11.63
N THR A 102 -7.19 1.92 -10.45
CA THR A 102 -8.49 1.26 -10.26
C THR A 102 -9.68 2.16 -10.63
N HIS A 103 -9.52 3.49 -10.55
CA HIS A 103 -10.50 4.47 -10.97
C HIS A 103 -10.85 4.41 -12.46
N ASP A 104 -9.98 3.86 -13.31
CA ASP A 104 -10.25 3.74 -14.75
C ASP A 104 -11.34 2.70 -15.05
N ASN A 105 -11.44 1.70 -14.20
CA ASN A 105 -12.39 0.60 -14.34
C ASN A 105 -13.60 0.72 -13.40
N HIS A 106 -13.65 1.80 -12.61
CA HIS A 106 -14.74 2.09 -11.70
C HIS A 106 -15.08 3.58 -11.75
N PRO A 107 -15.98 4.02 -12.65
CA PRO A 107 -16.21 5.44 -13.01
C PRO A 107 -16.52 6.35 -11.83
N ASN A 108 -17.16 5.81 -10.79
CA ASN A 108 -17.52 6.59 -9.61
C ASN A 108 -16.43 6.62 -8.54
N GLY A 109 -15.29 5.91 -8.75
CA GLY A 109 -14.14 5.88 -7.84
C GLY A 109 -14.44 5.33 -6.45
N SER A 110 -15.67 4.89 -6.19
CA SER A 110 -16.15 4.44 -4.89
C SER A 110 -16.42 2.94 -4.93
N PHE A 111 -15.58 2.16 -4.29
CA PHE A 111 -15.79 0.73 -4.10
C PHE A 111 -16.71 0.48 -2.91
N THR A 112 -17.53 -0.57 -3.01
CA THR A 112 -18.27 -1.10 -1.85
C THR A 112 -17.30 -1.72 -0.84
N ASP A 113 -17.76 -1.98 0.39
CA ASP A 113 -16.94 -2.68 1.39
C ASP A 113 -16.46 -4.06 0.88
N GLU A 114 -17.29 -4.76 0.13
CA GLU A 114 -16.93 -6.05 -0.47
C GLU A 114 -15.86 -5.89 -1.55
N GLU A 115 -16.02 -4.94 -2.46
CA GLU A 115 -15.02 -4.63 -3.50
C GLU A 115 -13.70 -4.15 -2.89
N MET A 116 -13.76 -3.40 -1.78
CA MET A 116 -12.57 -3.02 -1.03
C MET A 116 -11.87 -4.25 -0.42
N ASN A 117 -12.63 -5.19 0.16
CA ASN A 117 -12.07 -6.43 0.65
C ASN A 117 -11.44 -7.26 -0.48
N PHE A 118 -12.09 -7.33 -1.64
CA PHE A 118 -11.54 -7.99 -2.82
C PHE A 118 -10.27 -7.32 -3.30
N LEU A 119 -10.20 -5.98 -3.30
CA LEU A 119 -9.00 -5.25 -3.71
C LEU A 119 -7.79 -5.59 -2.82
N TYR A 120 -7.97 -5.63 -1.47
CA TYR A 120 -6.90 -6.09 -0.58
C TYR A 120 -6.52 -7.54 -0.88
N ASN A 121 -7.50 -8.44 -1.06
CA ASN A 121 -7.24 -9.85 -1.33
C ASN A 121 -6.57 -10.09 -2.70
N SER A 122 -6.83 -9.27 -3.68
CA SER A 122 -6.19 -9.32 -5.01
C SER A 122 -4.70 -8.98 -4.98
N CYS A 123 -4.24 -8.24 -3.96
CA CYS A 123 -2.86 -7.77 -3.89
C CYS A 123 -2.03 -8.62 -2.92
N ASP A 124 -0.71 -8.63 -3.13
CA ASP A 124 0.22 -9.46 -2.36
C ASP A 124 0.82 -8.70 -1.19
N VAL A 125 0.95 -7.37 -1.33
CA VAL A 125 1.46 -6.49 -0.29
C VAL A 125 0.79 -5.13 -0.37
N TYR A 126 0.51 -4.54 0.79
CA TYR A 126 0.03 -3.16 0.91
C TYR A 126 1.18 -2.26 1.35
N ILE A 127 1.31 -1.08 0.72
CA ILE A 127 2.35 -0.12 1.03
C ILE A 127 1.77 1.24 1.47
N ASN A 128 2.24 1.77 2.60
CA ASN A 128 1.87 3.07 3.12
C ASN A 128 3.10 3.80 3.70
N LEU A 129 3.72 4.65 2.91
CA LEU A 129 4.88 5.46 3.30
C LEU A 129 4.48 6.84 3.83
N ALA A 130 3.29 6.98 4.40
CA ALA A 130 2.84 8.24 4.96
C ALA A 130 3.84 8.77 6.00
N SER A 131 4.13 10.07 5.93
CA SER A 131 4.98 10.74 6.92
C SER A 131 4.24 10.99 8.24
N ASN A 132 2.92 10.92 8.23
CA ASN A 132 2.06 11.05 9.41
C ASN A 132 0.75 10.30 9.22
N GLU A 133 0.41 9.46 10.21
CA GLU A 133 -0.85 8.73 10.31
C GLU A 133 -1.42 8.84 11.71
N GLY A 134 -2.71 9.24 11.81
CA GLY A 134 -3.42 9.18 13.08
C GLY A 134 -3.59 7.74 13.57
N PHE A 135 -4.19 6.89 12.74
CA PHE A 135 -4.37 5.47 13.04
C PHE A 135 -3.86 4.57 11.90
N GLY A 136 -4.11 4.90 10.63
CA GLY A 136 -3.75 4.10 9.47
C GLY A 136 -4.74 2.97 9.18
N LEU A 137 -6.00 3.32 8.96
CA LEU A 137 -7.06 2.35 8.68
C LEU A 137 -6.71 1.37 7.56
N GLY A 138 -6.15 1.84 6.46
CA GLY A 138 -5.77 0.98 5.33
C GLY A 138 -4.75 -0.09 5.71
N SER A 139 -3.83 0.19 6.64
CA SER A 139 -2.89 -0.80 7.16
C SER A 139 -3.59 -1.85 8.02
N LEU A 140 -4.54 -1.44 8.87
CA LEU A 140 -5.35 -2.37 9.65
C LEU A 140 -6.22 -3.26 8.74
N GLU A 141 -6.85 -2.68 7.73
CA GLU A 141 -7.69 -3.40 6.76
C GLU A 141 -6.87 -4.45 6.00
N ALA A 142 -5.66 -4.07 5.53
CA ALA A 142 -4.73 -4.98 4.88
C ALA A 142 -4.33 -6.14 5.81
N LEU A 143 -3.95 -5.86 7.05
CA LEU A 143 -3.62 -6.88 8.05
C LEU A 143 -4.80 -7.80 8.34
N THR A 144 -6.02 -7.24 8.43
CA THR A 144 -7.24 -8.02 8.67
C THR A 144 -7.59 -8.92 7.48
N ALA A 145 -7.30 -8.46 6.26
CA ALA A 145 -7.40 -9.27 5.04
C ALA A 145 -6.23 -10.28 4.90
N GLY A 146 -5.34 -10.35 5.88
CA GLY A 146 -4.19 -11.28 5.90
C GLY A 146 -3.06 -10.89 4.95
N LYS A 147 -2.91 -9.59 4.64
CA LYS A 147 -1.86 -9.11 3.74
C LYS A 147 -0.65 -8.56 4.48
N PRO A 148 0.56 -8.87 4.01
CA PRO A 148 1.77 -8.18 4.44
C PRO A 148 1.67 -6.67 4.19
N ILE A 149 2.28 -5.88 5.05
CA ILE A 149 2.31 -4.42 4.92
C ILE A 149 3.74 -3.88 4.95
N ILE A 150 3.98 -2.82 4.20
CA ILE A 150 5.20 -2.01 4.25
C ILE A 150 4.78 -0.62 4.71
N VAL A 151 5.24 -0.20 5.86
CA VAL A 151 4.81 1.06 6.48
C VAL A 151 5.96 1.81 7.12
N ASN A 152 5.82 3.14 7.23
CA ASN A 152 6.72 3.97 8.02
C ASN A 152 6.44 3.83 9.53
N VAL A 153 7.48 3.97 10.33
CA VAL A 153 7.39 4.06 11.80
C VAL A 153 6.88 5.46 12.17
N THR A 154 5.56 5.64 12.15
CA THR A 154 4.93 6.94 12.42
C THR A 154 3.53 6.80 13.00
N GLY A 155 3.17 7.68 13.92
CA GLY A 155 1.83 7.80 14.50
C GLY A 155 1.23 6.45 14.90
N GLY A 156 -0.01 6.20 14.49
CA GLY A 156 -0.73 4.96 14.83
C GLY A 156 -0.15 3.66 14.27
N MET A 157 0.83 3.72 13.36
CA MET A 157 1.55 2.53 12.91
C MET A 157 2.38 1.91 14.04
N GLN A 158 2.89 2.72 14.94
CA GLN A 158 3.65 2.27 16.10
C GLN A 158 2.81 1.37 17.00
N ASP A 159 1.53 1.71 17.17
CA ASP A 159 0.59 0.93 17.99
C ASP A 159 0.11 -0.36 17.31
N GLN A 160 0.09 -0.36 15.98
CA GLN A 160 -0.43 -1.48 15.19
C GLN A 160 0.63 -2.54 14.89
N CYS A 161 1.87 -2.13 14.64
CA CYS A 161 2.84 -2.99 13.97
C CYS A 161 3.91 -3.57 14.89
N GLY A 162 4.18 -3.03 16.06
CA GLY A 162 5.20 -3.55 16.97
C GLY A 162 6.56 -3.74 16.28
N PHE A 163 7.21 -2.64 15.90
CA PHE A 163 8.48 -2.66 15.19
C PHE A 163 9.64 -3.21 16.02
N LYS A 164 10.59 -3.85 15.36
CA LYS A 164 11.82 -4.35 15.96
C LYS A 164 13.05 -3.64 15.37
N ASN A 165 14.13 -3.63 16.12
CA ASN A 165 15.43 -3.17 15.64
C ASN A 165 16.20 -4.30 14.92
N ASN A 166 17.37 -3.99 14.39
CA ASN A 166 18.24 -4.95 13.70
C ASN A 166 18.79 -6.07 14.61
N LYS A 167 18.57 -6.00 15.93
CA LYS A 167 18.88 -7.04 16.91
C LYS A 167 17.67 -7.93 17.24
N ASP A 168 16.55 -7.76 16.53
CA ASP A 168 15.27 -8.45 16.77
C ASP A 168 14.60 -8.09 18.11
N GLU A 169 14.97 -6.96 18.71
CA GLU A 169 14.37 -6.43 19.93
C GLU A 169 13.22 -5.48 19.57
N TYR A 170 12.09 -5.55 20.29
CA TYR A 170 11.00 -4.60 20.08
C TYR A 170 11.41 -3.18 20.46
N LEU A 171 11.00 -2.21 19.65
CA LEU A 171 11.23 -0.79 19.92
C LEU A 171 10.50 -0.35 21.18
N THR A 172 11.17 0.45 21.99
CA THR A 172 10.61 1.12 23.16
C THR A 172 9.96 2.46 22.77
N ALA A 173 9.26 3.10 23.70
CA ALA A 173 8.68 4.43 23.49
C ALA A 173 9.76 5.48 23.17
N GLU A 174 10.94 5.35 23.78
CA GLU A 174 12.09 6.23 23.54
C GLU A 174 12.64 6.07 22.14
N ASP A 175 12.77 4.84 21.65
CA ASP A 175 13.20 4.54 20.27
C ASP A 175 12.24 5.18 19.26
N TYR A 176 10.93 5.12 19.51
CA TYR A 176 9.93 5.74 18.62
C TYR A 176 10.04 7.25 18.54
N VAL A 177 10.42 7.93 19.62
CA VAL A 177 10.66 9.37 19.62
C VAL A 177 11.77 9.75 18.64
N GLU A 178 12.85 8.98 18.60
CA GLU A 178 13.95 9.19 17.65
C GLU A 178 13.55 8.87 16.20
N LEU A 179 12.62 7.95 16.01
CA LEU A 179 12.24 7.42 14.70
C LEU A 179 11.01 8.09 14.09
N GLN A 180 10.40 9.06 14.76
CA GLN A 180 9.24 9.76 14.22
C GLN A 180 9.55 10.44 12.89
N SER A 181 8.89 9.98 11.85
CA SER A 181 9.17 10.35 10.47
C SER A 181 8.65 11.73 10.03
N ASN A 182 8.01 12.48 10.92
CA ASN A 182 7.48 13.82 10.63
C ASN A 182 8.57 14.86 10.38
N HIS A 183 9.81 14.53 10.60
CA HIS A 183 10.92 15.45 10.61
C HIS A 183 11.90 15.20 9.47
N ARG A 184 11.64 15.84 8.34
CA ARG A 184 12.61 16.35 7.37
C ARG A 184 13.88 15.52 7.17
N GLY A 185 13.76 14.32 6.65
CA GLY A 185 14.92 13.60 6.09
C GLY A 185 15.98 13.14 7.10
N THR A 186 15.68 13.12 8.38
CA THR A 186 16.61 12.63 9.42
C THR A 186 16.56 11.12 9.63
N HIS A 187 15.83 10.39 8.79
CA HIS A 187 15.53 8.99 9.02
C HIS A 187 16.41 8.08 8.17
N THR A 188 17.61 7.90 8.60
CA THR A 188 18.57 6.98 7.97
C THR A 188 18.35 5.51 8.34
N ARG A 189 17.44 5.20 9.27
CA ARG A 189 17.28 3.87 9.85
C ARG A 189 16.01 3.12 9.48
N HIS A 190 15.13 3.71 8.68
CA HIS A 190 13.82 3.12 8.38
C HIS A 190 13.86 1.77 7.66
N GLY A 191 14.87 1.49 6.90
CA GLY A 191 15.01 0.23 6.17
C GLY A 191 15.44 -0.96 7.04
N GLU A 192 15.77 -0.74 8.30
CA GLU A 192 16.28 -1.76 9.22
C GLU A 192 15.19 -2.36 10.13
N TRP A 193 13.99 -1.78 10.12
CA TRP A 193 12.93 -2.15 11.03
C TRP A 193 11.95 -3.08 10.35
N VAL A 194 11.96 -4.32 10.78
CA VAL A 194 11.08 -5.35 10.25
C VAL A 194 10.35 -5.99 11.41
N LYS A 195 9.03 -6.07 11.19
CA LYS A 195 8.47 -7.14 11.72
C LYS A 195 7.27 -7.68 11.55
#